data_afa7498ab13405a479efd7c9475b2ba8
#
_entry.id   afa7498ab13405a479efd7c9475b2ba8
#
_cell.length_a   1.000
_cell.length_b   1.000
_cell.length_c   1.000
_cell.angle_alpha   90.00
_cell.angle_beta   90.00
_cell.angle_gamma   90.00
#
_symmetry.space_group_name_H-M   'P 1'
#
loop_
_entity.id
_entity.type
_entity.pdbx_description
1 polymer ?
#
loop_
_entity_poly.entity_id
_entity_poly.type
_entity_poly.pdbx_seq_one_letter_code
_entity_poly.pdbx_strand_id
1 'polypeptide(L)'
;ADECELLVGKLKKELEENGVGENPRHHFYPARKVLLGQATPEETDVIEYAMASYAAGRGLFEYPILVVDVARDASGKEGMILTPEHLYYSTAFTSYGIPVASIASVTASTGLLNKGLYVHQKNGTKLKIPYAVGTKELPDYAGELDDFIHYLQEKPESRKLTYLASEKHDTIC
;
A
#
# COMPACT_ATOMS: atom_id res chain seq x y z
N ALA A 1 -7.04 -6.55 -18.92
CA ALA A 1 -5.99 -6.00 -18.08
C ALA A 1 -6.56 -4.78 -17.39
N ASP A 2 -6.55 -4.84 -16.12
CA ASP A 2 -7.31 -3.93 -15.31
C ASP A 2 -6.65 -2.56 -15.22
N GLU A 3 -7.48 -1.51 -15.22
CA GLU A 3 -7.03 -0.15 -14.91
C GLU A 3 -6.26 -0.09 -13.60
N CYS A 4 -6.55 -0.98 -12.66
CA CYS A 4 -5.81 -1.13 -11.40
C CYS A 4 -4.36 -1.59 -11.64
N GLU A 5 -4.13 -2.60 -12.50
CA GLU A 5 -2.79 -3.04 -12.87
C GLU A 5 -2.02 -1.95 -13.63
N LEU A 6 -2.72 -1.17 -14.46
CA LEU A 6 -2.13 -0.04 -15.17
C LEU A 6 -1.66 1.05 -14.20
N LEU A 7 -2.44 1.35 -13.17
CA LEU A 7 -2.10 2.37 -12.16
C LEU A 7 -1.02 1.90 -11.20
N VAL A 8 -1.05 0.64 -10.80
CA VAL A 8 0.08 0.03 -10.06
C VAL A 8 1.35 0.09 -10.89
N GLY A 9 1.25 -0.19 -12.19
CA GLY A 9 2.38 -0.06 -13.12
C GLY A 9 2.90 1.36 -13.25
N LYS A 10 2.02 2.37 -13.27
CA LYS A 10 2.42 3.78 -13.26
C LYS A 10 3.11 4.17 -11.96
N LEU A 11 2.53 3.83 -10.82
CA LEU A 11 3.13 4.12 -9.52
C LEU A 11 4.49 3.45 -9.38
N LYS A 12 4.62 2.19 -9.80
CA LYS A 12 5.88 1.48 -9.83
C LYS A 12 6.91 2.17 -10.73
N LYS A 13 6.52 2.55 -11.94
CA LYS A 13 7.38 3.24 -12.89
C LYS A 13 7.87 4.59 -12.36
N GLU A 14 6.99 5.40 -11.80
CA GLU A 14 7.35 6.66 -11.16
C GLU A 14 8.38 6.48 -10.04
N LEU A 15 8.18 5.47 -9.20
CA LEU A 15 9.12 5.14 -8.14
C LEU A 15 10.47 4.65 -8.69
N GLU A 16 10.48 3.85 -9.75
CA GLU A 16 11.69 3.38 -10.42
C GLU A 16 12.45 4.54 -11.09
N GLU A 17 11.77 5.43 -11.80
CA GLU A 17 12.37 6.61 -12.45
C GLU A 17 12.97 7.59 -11.46
N ASN A 18 12.46 7.66 -10.24
CA ASN A 18 13.00 8.47 -9.15
C ASN A 18 14.03 7.73 -8.26
N GLY A 19 14.51 6.57 -8.70
CA GLY A 19 15.49 5.77 -7.95
C GLY A 19 14.91 5.04 -6.75
N VAL A 20 13.60 4.97 -6.64
CA VAL A 20 12.91 4.29 -5.53
C VAL A 20 12.64 2.82 -5.84
N GLY A 21 12.63 2.45 -7.12
CA GLY A 21 12.41 1.07 -7.57
C GLY A 21 13.54 0.10 -7.21
N GLU A 22 14.72 0.62 -6.92
CA GLU A 22 15.84 -0.14 -6.35
C GLU A 22 15.75 -0.25 -4.82
N ASN A 23 14.76 0.38 -4.20
CA ASN A 23 14.57 0.29 -2.76
C ASN A 23 13.90 -1.04 -2.41
N PRO A 24 14.61 -1.98 -1.74
CA PRO A 24 14.07 -3.29 -1.41
C PRO A 24 12.90 -3.24 -0.40
N ARG A 25 12.53 -2.06 0.07
CA ARG A 25 11.45 -1.84 1.03
C ARG A 25 10.07 -1.64 0.40
N HIS A 26 10.02 -1.50 -0.94
CA HIS A 26 8.75 -1.37 -1.66
C HIS A 26 8.42 -2.69 -2.36
N HIS A 27 7.38 -3.32 -1.90
CA HIS A 27 6.86 -4.56 -2.49
C HIS A 27 5.52 -4.26 -3.15
N PHE A 28 5.56 -4.06 -4.47
CA PHE A 28 4.34 -3.92 -5.27
C PHE A 28 3.77 -5.29 -5.62
N TYR A 29 2.52 -5.46 -5.30
CA TYR A 29 1.76 -6.64 -5.67
C TYR A 29 0.67 -6.31 -6.67
N PRO A 30 0.86 -6.62 -7.93
CA PRO A 30 -0.28 -6.95 -8.75
C PRO A 30 -0.96 -8.14 -8.06
N ALA A 31 -2.20 -7.99 -7.65
CA ALA A 31 -2.97 -9.08 -7.03
C ALA A 31 -2.85 -10.38 -7.85
N ARG A 32 -2.77 -10.25 -9.18
CA ARG A 32 -2.52 -11.31 -10.14
C ARG A 32 -1.19 -12.06 -9.94
N LYS A 33 -0.11 -11.38 -9.54
CA LYS A 33 1.20 -12.02 -9.30
C LYS A 33 1.17 -12.93 -8.07
N VAL A 34 0.52 -12.49 -7.01
CA VAL A 34 0.33 -13.28 -5.79
C VAL A 34 -0.57 -14.48 -6.07
N LEU A 35 -1.69 -14.23 -6.76
CA LEU A 35 -2.65 -15.25 -7.15
C LEU A 35 -2.07 -16.33 -8.07
N LEU A 36 -1.08 -15.98 -8.89
CA LEU A 36 -0.40 -16.91 -9.79
C LEU A 36 0.86 -17.53 -9.19
N GLY A 37 1.18 -17.25 -7.93
CA GLY A 37 2.39 -17.75 -7.27
C GLY A 37 3.70 -17.25 -7.88
N GLN A 38 3.68 -16.07 -8.49
CA GLN A 38 4.85 -15.47 -9.18
C GLN A 38 5.67 -14.52 -8.29
N ALA A 39 5.30 -14.40 -7.02
CA ALA A 39 6.09 -13.65 -6.04
C ALA A 39 7.33 -14.47 -5.62
N THR A 40 8.45 -13.79 -5.35
CA THR A 40 9.62 -14.46 -4.80
C THR A 40 9.35 -14.93 -3.36
N PRO A 41 10.06 -15.95 -2.84
CA PRO A 41 9.89 -16.38 -1.45
C PRO A 41 10.12 -15.23 -0.45
N GLU A 42 11.11 -14.38 -0.68
CA GLU A 42 11.43 -13.24 0.19
C GLU A 42 10.30 -12.20 0.19
N GLU A 43 9.76 -11.90 -1.00
CA GLU A 43 8.60 -11.02 -1.12
C GLU A 43 7.40 -11.59 -0.40
N THR A 44 7.16 -12.89 -0.55
CA THR A 44 6.03 -13.59 0.08
C THR A 44 6.13 -13.52 1.60
N ASP A 45 7.30 -13.80 2.17
CA ASP A 45 7.53 -13.80 3.62
C ASP A 45 7.25 -12.43 4.26
N VAL A 46 7.76 -11.36 3.67
CA VAL A 46 7.54 -9.98 4.17
C VAL A 46 6.06 -9.64 4.17
N ILE A 47 5.35 -10.01 3.12
CA ILE A 47 3.94 -9.68 2.97
C ILE A 47 3.07 -10.52 3.88
N GLU A 48 3.30 -11.82 3.94
CA GLU A 48 2.57 -12.68 4.85
C GLU A 48 2.72 -12.21 6.28
N TYR A 49 3.93 -11.82 6.67
CA TYR A 49 4.18 -11.29 8.01
C TYR A 49 3.44 -9.95 8.24
N ALA A 50 3.56 -9.01 7.32
CA ALA A 50 2.89 -7.71 7.42
C ALA A 50 1.37 -7.89 7.45
N MET A 51 0.81 -8.72 6.57
CA MET A 51 -0.62 -8.99 6.53
C MET A 51 -1.12 -9.69 7.79
N ALA A 52 -0.34 -10.60 8.36
CA ALA A 52 -0.70 -11.30 9.59
C ALA A 52 -0.56 -10.40 10.84
N SER A 53 0.31 -9.38 10.82
CA SER A 53 0.52 -8.49 11.95
C SER A 53 -0.46 -7.31 11.95
N TYR A 54 -0.18 -6.25 11.23
CA TYR A 54 -0.98 -5.03 11.34
C TYR A 54 -2.19 -4.94 10.40
N ALA A 55 -2.32 -5.86 9.46
CA ALA A 55 -3.54 -6.07 8.68
C ALA A 55 -4.33 -7.32 9.12
N ALA A 56 -4.12 -7.82 10.33
CA ALA A 56 -4.79 -9.01 10.84
C ALA A 56 -6.32 -8.87 10.92
N GLY A 57 -6.82 -7.65 11.10
CA GLY A 57 -8.26 -7.34 11.10
C GLY A 57 -8.90 -7.16 9.72
N ARG A 58 -8.16 -7.44 8.65
CA ARG A 58 -8.66 -7.29 7.27
C ARG A 58 -9.82 -8.24 6.97
N GLY A 59 -10.63 -7.87 5.98
CA GLY A 59 -11.63 -8.76 5.42
C GLY A 59 -11.01 -10.02 4.80
N LEU A 60 -11.78 -11.10 4.77
CA LEU A 60 -11.32 -12.43 4.31
C LEU A 60 -10.70 -12.41 2.90
N PHE A 61 -11.19 -11.54 2.03
CA PHE A 61 -10.76 -11.42 0.62
C PHE A 61 -10.03 -10.10 0.33
N GLU A 62 -9.49 -9.46 1.36
CA GLU A 62 -8.75 -8.22 1.22
C GLU A 62 -7.28 -8.50 0.90
N TYR A 63 -6.84 -8.09 -0.28
CA TYR A 63 -5.50 -8.37 -0.80
C TYR A 63 -4.64 -7.11 -0.87
N PRO A 64 -3.33 -7.23 -0.61
CA PRO A 64 -2.42 -6.11 -0.72
C PRO A 64 -2.19 -5.71 -2.17
N ILE A 65 -2.22 -4.40 -2.43
CA ILE A 65 -1.79 -3.78 -3.68
C ILE A 65 -0.33 -3.33 -3.56
N LEU A 66 0.00 -2.72 -2.43
CA LEU A 66 1.32 -2.19 -2.12
C LEU A 66 1.65 -2.53 -0.68
N VAL A 67 2.85 -3.05 -0.45
CA VAL A 67 3.45 -3.18 0.89
C VAL A 67 4.73 -2.38 0.94
N VAL A 68 4.86 -1.50 1.92
CA VAL A 68 6.06 -0.72 2.20
C VAL A 68 6.62 -1.17 3.54
N ASP A 69 7.81 -1.75 3.54
CA ASP A 69 8.51 -2.16 4.75
C ASP A 69 9.53 -1.10 5.16
N VAL A 70 9.38 -0.55 6.35
CA VAL A 70 10.34 0.41 6.92
C VAL A 70 11.09 -0.14 8.12
N ALA A 71 10.86 -1.41 8.48
CA ALA A 71 11.58 -2.07 9.55
C ALA A 71 13.08 -2.17 9.23
N ARG A 72 13.92 -2.03 10.26
CA ARG A 72 15.38 -2.09 10.07
C ARG A 72 15.88 -3.46 9.60
N ASP A 73 15.19 -4.50 10.01
CA ASP A 73 15.51 -5.90 9.72
C ASP A 73 14.76 -6.44 8.49
N ALA A 74 14.09 -5.57 7.73
CA ALA A 74 13.25 -5.94 6.60
C ALA A 74 12.21 -7.03 6.94
N SER A 75 11.68 -7.00 8.16
CA SER A 75 10.78 -8.04 8.70
C SER A 75 9.30 -7.82 8.40
N GLY A 76 8.93 -6.68 7.80
CA GLY A 76 7.54 -6.29 7.61
C GLY A 76 6.78 -5.89 8.88
N LYS A 77 7.48 -5.68 10.00
CA LYS A 77 6.85 -5.31 11.28
C LYS A 77 6.36 -3.87 11.34
N GLU A 78 7.01 -3.01 10.60
CA GLU A 78 6.70 -1.59 10.52
C GLU A 78 6.59 -1.17 9.06
N GLY A 79 5.56 -0.41 8.75
CA GLY A 79 5.36 0.05 7.39
C GLY A 79 3.90 0.33 7.05
N MET A 80 3.54 0.11 5.80
CA MET A 80 2.22 0.40 5.27
C MET A 80 1.78 -0.72 4.33
N ILE A 81 0.51 -1.05 4.38
CA ILE A 81 -0.15 -1.90 3.39
C ILE A 81 -1.34 -1.15 2.81
N LEU A 82 -1.39 -1.03 1.50
CA LEU A 82 -2.58 -0.55 0.80
C LEU A 82 -3.32 -1.74 0.19
N THR A 83 -4.59 -1.84 0.53
CA THR A 83 -5.56 -2.75 -0.10
C THR A 83 -6.65 -1.91 -0.78
N PRO A 84 -7.55 -2.51 -1.57
CA PRO A 84 -8.70 -1.77 -2.11
C PRO A 84 -9.64 -1.18 -1.05
N GLU A 85 -9.63 -1.73 0.17
CA GLU A 85 -10.56 -1.36 1.24
C GLU A 85 -9.92 -0.50 2.33
N HIS A 86 -8.63 -0.71 2.63
CA HIS A 86 -7.93 -0.07 3.74
C HIS A 86 -6.50 0.33 3.39
N LEU A 87 -6.05 1.39 4.04
CA LEU A 87 -4.64 1.67 4.22
C LEU A 87 -4.28 1.31 5.65
N TYR A 88 -3.55 0.21 5.82
CA TYR A 88 -3.00 -0.21 7.10
C TYR A 88 -1.61 0.37 7.29
N TYR A 89 -1.27 0.74 8.51
CA TYR A 89 0.10 1.10 8.84
C TYR A 89 0.48 0.63 10.24
N SER A 90 1.75 0.38 10.43
CA SER A 90 2.33 0.00 11.71
C SER A 90 3.62 0.77 11.95
N THR A 91 3.73 1.32 13.14
CA THR A 91 4.95 1.91 13.68
C THR A 91 5.41 1.10 14.89
N ALA A 92 6.56 1.44 15.49
CA ALA A 92 7.03 0.80 16.73
C ALA A 92 6.01 0.87 17.89
N PHE A 93 5.04 1.78 17.83
CA PHE A 93 4.12 2.07 18.94
C PHE A 93 2.66 1.81 18.66
N THR A 94 2.25 1.76 17.40
CA THR A 94 0.83 1.67 17.04
C THR A 94 0.63 1.00 15.69
N SER A 95 -0.49 0.32 15.56
CA SER A 95 -0.99 -0.21 14.30
C SER A 95 -2.41 0.27 14.09
N TYR A 96 -2.73 0.69 12.87
CA TYR A 96 -4.03 1.26 12.54
C TYR A 96 -4.45 0.92 11.11
N GLY A 97 -5.75 0.77 10.91
CA GLY A 97 -6.37 0.59 9.58
C GLY A 97 -7.26 1.77 9.25
N ILE A 98 -6.96 2.46 8.16
CA ILE A 98 -7.75 3.59 7.68
C ILE A 98 -8.62 3.11 6.52
N PRO A 99 -9.97 3.15 6.63
CA PRO A 99 -10.81 2.83 5.49
C PRO A 99 -10.51 3.76 4.31
N VAL A 100 -10.26 3.19 3.13
CA VAL A 100 -9.99 3.98 1.91
C VAL A 100 -11.11 4.99 1.65
N ALA A 101 -12.35 4.59 1.87
CA ALA A 101 -13.50 5.48 1.71
C ALA A 101 -13.49 6.72 2.63
N SER A 102 -12.76 6.68 3.74
CA SER A 102 -12.66 7.79 4.70
C SER A 102 -11.55 8.79 4.38
N ILE A 103 -10.70 8.51 3.40
CA ILE A 103 -9.54 9.32 3.06
C ILE A 103 -9.97 10.49 2.18
N ALA A 104 -9.66 11.70 2.59
CA ALA A 104 -9.87 12.90 1.79
C ALA A 104 -8.67 13.19 0.88
N SER A 105 -7.45 13.10 1.42
CA SER A 105 -6.22 13.33 0.66
C SER A 105 -5.01 12.73 1.32
N VAL A 106 -3.95 12.57 0.54
CA VAL A 106 -2.59 12.25 1.03
C VAL A 106 -1.67 13.39 0.65
N THR A 107 -0.91 13.90 1.59
CA THR A 107 0.02 15.00 1.40
C THR A 107 1.39 14.70 1.99
N ALA A 108 2.40 15.40 1.52
CA ALA A 108 3.73 15.36 2.08
C ALA A 108 4.12 16.72 2.66
N SER A 109 4.90 16.70 3.72
CA SER A 109 5.62 17.86 4.22
C SER A 109 7.12 17.58 4.22
N THR A 110 7.89 18.51 3.69
CA THR A 110 9.36 18.46 3.64
C THR A 110 10.01 19.42 4.62
N GLY A 111 9.22 20.13 5.42
CA GLY A 111 9.70 21.05 6.44
C GLY A 111 10.48 20.36 7.56
N LEU A 112 11.44 21.07 8.17
CA LEU A 112 12.34 20.49 9.20
C LEU A 112 11.60 19.96 10.43
N LEU A 113 10.49 20.60 10.81
CA LEU A 113 9.76 20.23 12.04
C LEU A 113 8.60 19.28 11.79
N ASN A 114 8.09 19.22 10.59
CA ASN A 114 6.87 18.48 10.26
C ASN A 114 7.05 17.54 9.05
N LYS A 115 8.27 17.17 8.74
CA LYS A 115 8.58 16.24 7.65
C LYS A 115 7.80 14.94 7.81
N GLY A 116 7.09 14.53 6.77
CA GLY A 116 6.36 13.28 6.79
C GLY A 116 5.34 13.14 5.66
N LEU A 117 4.75 11.96 5.62
CA LEU A 117 3.63 11.60 4.77
C LEU A 117 2.37 11.58 5.65
N TYR A 118 1.33 12.26 5.21
CA TYR A 118 0.13 12.46 5.99
C TYR A 118 -1.13 12.04 5.23
N VAL A 119 -1.98 11.29 5.91
CA VAL A 119 -3.33 10.97 5.44
C VAL A 119 -4.31 11.90 6.15
N HIS A 120 -5.09 12.62 5.35
CA HIS A 120 -6.18 13.46 5.83
C HIS A 120 -7.49 12.71 5.64
N GLN A 121 -8.20 12.47 6.73
CA GLN A 121 -9.51 11.84 6.69
C GLN A 121 -10.62 12.89 6.50
N LYS A 122 -11.74 12.47 5.93
CA LYS A 122 -12.93 13.31 5.71
C LYS A 122 -13.51 13.91 7.01
N ASN A 123 -13.25 13.25 8.14
CA ASN A 123 -13.65 13.75 9.48
C ASN A 123 -12.70 14.82 10.05
N GLY A 124 -11.67 15.24 9.31
CA GLY A 124 -10.68 16.23 9.74
C GLY A 124 -9.46 15.65 10.47
N THR A 125 -9.43 14.36 10.74
CA THR A 125 -8.26 13.71 11.38
C THR A 125 -7.08 13.67 10.41
N LYS A 126 -5.90 13.99 10.91
CA LYS A 126 -4.63 13.92 10.18
C LYS A 126 -3.72 12.88 10.82
N LEU A 127 -3.31 11.90 10.04
CA LEU A 127 -2.49 10.78 10.48
C LEU A 127 -1.16 10.77 9.74
N LYS A 128 -0.06 10.68 10.47
CA LYS A 128 1.28 10.49 9.89
C LYS A 128 1.52 9.01 9.67
N ILE A 129 1.86 8.64 8.44
CA ILE A 129 2.09 7.25 8.07
C ILE A 129 3.55 6.99 7.70
N PRO A 130 4.05 5.76 7.86
CA PRO A 130 5.40 5.38 7.47
C PRO A 130 5.63 5.49 5.96
N TYR A 131 6.84 5.81 5.56
CA TYR A 131 7.27 5.84 4.16
C TYR A 131 8.75 5.45 4.04
N ALA A 132 9.15 5.00 2.86
CA ALA A 132 10.50 4.54 2.57
C ALA A 132 11.11 5.21 1.33
N VAL A 133 10.75 6.45 1.09
CA VAL A 133 11.30 7.28 0.00
C VAL A 133 12.16 8.40 0.57
N GLY A 134 13.06 8.97 -0.24
CA GLY A 134 13.83 10.14 0.14
C GLY A 134 12.98 11.40 0.27
N THR A 135 13.53 12.42 0.91
CA THR A 135 12.82 13.71 1.11
C THR A 135 12.47 14.37 -0.21
N LYS A 136 13.34 14.24 -1.21
CA LYS A 136 13.15 14.82 -2.54
C LYS A 136 11.99 14.18 -3.30
N GLU A 137 11.82 12.87 -3.15
CA GLU A 137 10.81 12.06 -3.82
C GLU A 137 9.46 12.06 -3.09
N LEU A 138 9.44 12.47 -1.83
CA LEU A 138 8.27 12.38 -0.96
C LEU A 138 7.04 13.14 -1.48
N PRO A 139 7.15 14.37 -2.04
CA PRO A 139 5.98 15.05 -2.59
C PRO A 139 5.36 14.32 -3.78
N ASP A 140 6.15 13.81 -4.70
CA ASP A 140 5.67 13.07 -5.87
C ASP A 140 5.05 11.74 -5.46
N TYR A 141 5.67 11.05 -4.54
CA TYR A 141 5.13 9.83 -3.94
C TYR A 141 3.78 10.05 -3.27
N ALA A 142 3.63 11.13 -2.51
CA ALA A 142 2.36 11.47 -1.88
C ALA A 142 1.27 11.75 -2.93
N GLY A 143 1.59 12.48 -4.00
CA GLY A 143 0.68 12.75 -5.10
C GLY A 143 0.21 11.50 -5.82
N GLU A 144 1.11 10.58 -6.12
CA GLU A 144 0.78 9.31 -6.76
C GLU A 144 -0.07 8.41 -5.86
N LEU A 145 0.25 8.36 -4.56
CA LEU A 145 -0.56 7.63 -3.59
C LEU A 145 -1.95 8.23 -3.43
N ASP A 146 -2.06 9.55 -3.43
CA ASP A 146 -3.33 10.29 -3.39
C ASP A 146 -4.20 9.96 -4.62
N ASP A 147 -3.64 10.04 -5.80
CA ASP A 147 -4.33 9.71 -7.05
C ASP A 147 -4.81 8.26 -7.05
N PHE A 148 -3.98 7.34 -6.58
CA PHE A 148 -4.34 5.93 -6.51
C PHE A 148 -5.48 5.66 -5.52
N ILE A 149 -5.46 6.30 -4.37
CA ILE A 149 -6.53 6.17 -3.38
C ILE A 149 -7.84 6.73 -3.93
N HIS A 150 -7.82 7.89 -4.59
CA HIS A 150 -9.01 8.46 -5.24
C HIS A 150 -9.57 7.53 -6.33
N TYR A 151 -8.70 6.91 -7.11
CA TYR A 151 -9.11 5.90 -8.07
C TYR A 151 -9.84 4.72 -7.40
N LEU A 152 -9.29 4.19 -6.30
CA LEU A 152 -9.93 3.10 -5.57
C LEU A 152 -11.30 3.49 -5.00
N GLN A 153 -11.48 4.76 -4.65
CA GLN A 153 -12.77 5.29 -4.19
C GLN A 153 -13.80 5.40 -5.31
N GLU A 154 -13.36 5.83 -6.50
CA GLU A 154 -14.23 6.09 -7.66
C GLU A 154 -14.61 4.82 -8.42
N LYS A 155 -13.82 3.76 -8.29
CA LYS A 155 -13.97 2.49 -9.01
C LYS A 155 -14.24 1.32 -8.06
N PRO A 156 -15.41 1.24 -7.41
CA PRO A 156 -15.73 0.14 -6.51
C PRO A 156 -15.71 -1.23 -7.20
N GLU A 157 -15.87 -1.29 -8.52
CA GLU A 157 -15.77 -2.51 -9.33
C GLU A 157 -14.36 -3.10 -9.35
N SER A 158 -13.32 -2.28 -9.26
CA SER A 158 -11.94 -2.76 -9.15
C SER A 158 -11.71 -3.56 -7.86
N ARG A 159 -12.39 -3.18 -6.79
CA ARG A 159 -12.41 -3.93 -5.53
C ARG A 159 -13.09 -5.28 -5.71
N LYS A 160 -14.18 -5.31 -6.44
CA LYS A 160 -14.93 -6.54 -6.74
C LYS A 160 -14.14 -7.51 -7.61
N LEU A 161 -13.38 -7.02 -8.58
CA LEU A 161 -12.50 -7.85 -9.42
C LEU A 161 -11.37 -8.48 -8.61
N THR A 162 -10.76 -7.74 -7.72
CA THR A 162 -9.75 -8.26 -6.79
C THR A 162 -10.35 -9.36 -5.90
N TYR A 163 -11.55 -9.15 -5.41
CA TYR A 163 -12.30 -10.12 -4.63
C TYR A 163 -12.59 -11.41 -5.40
N LEU A 164 -13.12 -11.30 -6.62
CA LEU A 164 -13.42 -12.47 -7.47
C LEU A 164 -12.16 -13.24 -7.89
N ALA A 165 -11.05 -12.55 -8.12
CA ALA A 165 -9.78 -13.18 -8.41
C ALA A 165 -9.28 -14.00 -7.21
N SER A 166 -9.48 -13.50 -5.99
CA SER A 166 -9.12 -14.20 -4.76
C SER A 166 -9.97 -15.43 -4.50
N GLU A 167 -11.29 -15.38 -4.74
CA GLU A 167 -12.16 -16.55 -4.63
C GLU A 167 -11.74 -17.67 -5.58
N LYS A 168 -11.32 -17.33 -6.80
CA LYS A 168 -10.81 -18.32 -7.76
C LYS A 168 -9.51 -18.97 -7.29
N HIS A 169 -8.63 -18.22 -6.64
CA HIS A 169 -7.40 -18.76 -6.07
C HIS A 169 -7.69 -19.75 -4.94
N ASP A 170 -8.57 -19.40 -4.02
CA ASP A 170 -8.99 -20.27 -2.92
C ASP A 170 -9.69 -21.55 -3.39
N THR A 171 -10.31 -21.52 -4.56
CA THR A 171 -10.97 -22.67 -5.16
C THR A 171 -10.00 -23.60 -5.91
N ILE A 172 -8.85 -23.08 -6.35
CA ILE A 172 -7.83 -23.84 -7.12
C ILE A 172 -6.79 -24.47 -6.18
N CYS A 173 -6.59 -23.90 -5.02
CA CYS A 173 -5.74 -24.42 -3.96
C CYS A 173 -6.50 -25.37 -3.04
#